data_f2f869921ef8e18f82af96a865ea7b42
#
_entry.id   f2f869921ef8e18f82af96a865ea7b42
#
_cell.length_a   1.000
_cell.length_b   1.000
_cell.length_c   1.000
_cell.angle_alpha   90.00
_cell.angle_beta   90.00
_cell.angle_gamma   90.00
#
_symmetry.space_group_name_H-M   'P 1'
#
loop_
_entity.id
_entity.type
_entity.pdbx_description
1 polymer ?
#
loop_
_entity_poly.entity_id
_entity_poly.type
_entity_poly.pdbx_seq_one_letter_code
_entity_poly.pdbx_strand_id
1 'polypeptide(L)'
;TGYGEGAIITSLFNELKESGIAIIYRDINPTPENTRLAEKAGANIIVATGFDEGGTLPGTALGTFSIVPLIADSVKSVPVMAAGGITDSRTARAAHALGAEGVFAGSVFIGTEESRVPQSVKDKIINANGLDLLLFRTLPDYYRSLPGKLADKLVSMDKAGASNEELAQTMGGLRGLRIGMLEGNTDEGYIALGTGIGNIRSIKSVAEVVNELTIC
;
A
#
# COMPACT_ATOMS: atom_id res chain seq x y z
N THR A 1 10.08 -3.29 4.65
CA THR A 1 11.09 -3.62 5.68
C THR A 1 11.23 -2.49 6.71
N GLY A 2 10.17 -2.06 7.36
CA GLY A 2 10.14 -0.85 8.19
C GLY A 2 10.39 -1.04 9.69
N TYR A 3 11.09 -2.06 10.14
CA TYR A 3 11.31 -2.29 11.59
C TYR A 3 12.76 -2.62 11.94
N GLY A 4 13.75 -2.07 11.23
CA GLY A 4 15.15 -2.23 11.57
C GLY A 4 15.69 -1.01 12.31
N GLU A 5 16.37 -1.20 13.43
CA GLU A 5 17.23 -0.16 13.99
C GLU A 5 18.21 0.31 12.90
N GLY A 6 18.52 1.60 12.85
CA GLY A 6 19.29 2.21 11.75
C GLY A 6 20.60 1.51 11.38
N ALA A 7 21.24 0.81 12.35
CA ALA A 7 22.45 0.01 12.11
C ALA A 7 22.19 -1.23 11.23
N ILE A 8 21.05 -1.91 11.42
CA ILE A 8 20.66 -3.11 10.63
C ILE A 8 20.36 -2.71 9.20
N ILE A 9 19.63 -1.59 8.99
CA ILE A 9 19.33 -1.07 7.66
C ILE A 9 20.61 -0.73 6.92
N THR A 10 21.55 -0.04 7.56
CA THR A 10 22.82 0.35 6.95
C THR A 10 23.66 -0.88 6.54
N SER A 11 23.76 -1.91 7.38
CA SER A 11 24.48 -3.14 7.07
C SER A 11 23.85 -3.87 5.87
N LEU A 12 22.52 -4.03 5.87
CA LEU A 12 21.80 -4.68 4.78
C LEU A 12 21.95 -3.90 3.45
N PHE A 13 21.86 -2.57 3.51
CA PHE A 13 22.01 -1.74 2.31
C PHE A 13 23.42 -1.84 1.71
N ASN A 14 24.46 -1.91 2.55
CA ASN A 14 25.82 -2.11 2.08
C ASN A 14 25.97 -3.45 1.36
N GLU A 15 25.47 -4.54 1.93
CA GLU A 15 25.51 -5.88 1.32
C GLU A 15 24.77 -5.91 -0.03
N LEU A 16 23.59 -5.30 -0.12
CA LEU A 16 22.83 -5.21 -1.37
C LEU A 16 23.58 -4.39 -2.43
N LYS A 17 24.20 -3.28 -2.05
CA LYS A 17 24.98 -2.42 -2.96
C LYS A 17 26.24 -3.14 -3.46
N GLU A 18 26.98 -3.83 -2.60
CA GLU A 18 28.14 -4.64 -2.98
C GLU A 18 27.75 -5.74 -3.97
N SER A 19 26.53 -6.23 -3.89
CA SER A 19 25.93 -7.19 -4.83
C SER A 19 25.35 -6.56 -6.10
N GLY A 20 25.48 -5.24 -6.29
CA GLY A 20 24.94 -4.52 -7.45
C GLY A 20 23.40 -4.40 -7.48
N ILE A 21 22.72 -4.57 -6.35
CA ILE A 21 21.26 -4.54 -6.24
C ILE A 21 20.80 -3.10 -5.93
N ALA A 22 19.89 -2.57 -6.77
CA ALA A 22 19.25 -1.28 -6.52
C ALA A 22 18.23 -1.40 -5.36
N ILE A 23 18.21 -0.37 -4.50
CA ILE A 23 17.42 -0.35 -3.27
C ILE A 23 16.25 0.62 -3.41
N ILE A 24 15.03 0.10 -3.39
CA ILE A 24 13.81 0.90 -3.23
C ILE A 24 13.40 0.79 -1.76
N TYR A 25 13.52 1.90 -1.03
CA TYR A 25 13.14 1.96 0.38
C TYR A 25 11.69 2.40 0.53
N ARG A 26 10.91 1.55 1.19
CA ARG A 26 9.53 1.85 1.58
C ARG A 26 9.35 1.55 3.06
N ASP A 27 9.01 2.57 3.83
CA ASP A 27 8.54 2.42 5.20
C ASP A 27 7.01 2.47 5.24
N ILE A 28 6.42 1.77 6.22
CA ILE A 28 4.98 1.83 6.44
C ILE A 28 4.60 3.17 7.09
N ASN A 29 5.51 3.73 7.91
CA ASN A 29 5.37 5.02 8.56
C ASN A 29 6.49 5.97 8.08
N PRO A 30 6.42 6.48 6.84
CA PRO A 30 7.47 7.35 6.32
C PRO A 30 7.50 8.66 7.08
N THR A 31 8.71 9.08 7.46
CA THR A 31 8.98 10.37 8.09
C THR A 31 10.16 11.04 7.38
N PRO A 32 10.30 12.38 7.48
CA PRO A 32 11.49 13.08 6.99
C PRO A 32 12.79 12.52 7.58
N GLU A 33 12.76 12.01 8.80
CA GLU A 33 13.94 11.46 9.47
C GLU A 33 14.34 10.10 8.89
N ASN A 34 13.42 9.10 8.87
CA ASN A 34 13.76 7.76 8.39
C ASN A 34 14.06 7.74 6.89
N THR A 35 13.43 8.59 6.09
CA THR A 35 13.73 8.72 4.66
C THR A 35 15.10 9.33 4.40
N ARG A 36 15.52 10.36 5.14
CA ARG A 36 16.90 10.89 5.07
C ARG A 36 17.95 9.88 5.53
N LEU A 37 17.63 9.06 6.54
CA LEU A 37 18.52 7.98 6.98
C LEU A 37 18.67 6.92 5.89
N ALA A 38 17.58 6.53 5.23
CA ALA A 38 17.60 5.60 4.11
C ALA A 38 18.40 6.16 2.90
N GLU A 39 18.22 7.45 2.56
CA GLU A 39 19.00 8.11 1.53
C GLU A 39 20.50 8.06 1.86
N LYS A 40 20.91 8.43 3.08
CA LYS A 40 22.30 8.36 3.55
C LYS A 40 22.86 6.95 3.53
N ALA A 41 22.05 5.94 3.87
CA ALA A 41 22.45 4.54 3.82
C ALA A 41 22.60 4.03 2.39
N GLY A 42 22.08 4.76 1.40
CA GLY A 42 22.25 4.48 -0.03
C GLY A 42 21.04 3.86 -0.70
N ALA A 43 19.83 4.16 -0.24
CA ALA A 43 18.64 3.93 -1.04
C ALA A 43 18.74 4.65 -2.39
N ASN A 44 18.29 3.99 -3.44
CA ASN A 44 18.26 4.56 -4.79
C ASN A 44 16.92 5.27 -5.06
N ILE A 45 15.85 4.83 -4.40
CA ILE A 45 14.50 5.38 -4.51
C ILE A 45 13.86 5.36 -3.13
N ILE A 46 13.10 6.40 -2.80
CA ILE A 46 12.26 6.47 -1.60
C ILE A 46 10.79 6.37 -1.99
N VAL A 47 9.99 5.62 -1.23
CA VAL A 47 8.54 5.55 -1.42
C VAL A 47 7.84 6.30 -0.29
N ALA A 48 7.12 7.35 -0.65
CA ALA A 48 6.23 8.10 0.24
C ALA A 48 4.86 7.43 0.31
N THR A 49 4.62 6.68 1.38
CA THR A 49 3.41 5.89 1.56
C THR A 49 2.33 6.69 2.29
N GLY A 50 1.20 6.94 1.61
CA GLY A 50 0.04 7.63 2.18
C GLY A 50 -0.99 6.67 2.79
N PHE A 51 -1.81 7.18 3.71
CA PHE A 51 -2.91 6.46 4.36
C PHE A 51 -3.98 5.95 3.37
N ASP A 52 -3.93 6.40 2.11
CA ASP A 52 -4.83 5.99 1.02
C ASP A 52 -4.53 4.59 0.46
N GLU A 53 -3.47 3.94 0.92
CA GLU A 53 -3.12 2.59 0.48
C GLU A 53 -4.07 1.51 1.00
N GLY A 54 -3.93 0.27 0.52
CA GLY A 54 -4.68 -0.90 0.96
C GLY A 54 -3.86 -1.83 1.83
N GLY A 55 -4.53 -2.65 2.61
CA GLY A 55 -3.86 -3.56 3.53
C GLY A 55 -3.41 -2.84 4.80
N THR A 56 -2.20 -3.12 5.25
CA THR A 56 -1.60 -2.46 6.42
C THR A 56 -1.33 -0.99 6.12
N LEU A 57 -1.77 -0.10 7.00
CA LEU A 57 -1.74 1.34 6.82
C LEU A 57 -0.74 2.03 7.74
N PRO A 58 -0.24 3.23 7.35
CA PRO A 58 0.51 4.10 8.24
C PRO A 58 -0.28 4.46 9.50
N GLY A 59 0.37 4.41 10.66
CA GLY A 59 -0.26 4.81 11.93
C GLY A 59 -0.56 6.31 12.03
N THR A 60 0.16 7.14 11.25
CA THR A 60 0.01 8.60 11.26
C THR A 60 -1.24 9.13 10.53
N ALA A 61 -1.96 8.29 9.81
CA ALA A 61 -3.17 8.65 9.05
C ALA A 61 -3.01 9.86 8.09
N LEU A 62 -1.79 10.14 7.61
CA LEU A 62 -1.55 11.17 6.59
C LEU A 62 -1.87 10.63 5.20
N GLY A 63 -2.80 11.26 4.51
CA GLY A 63 -3.13 10.94 3.11
C GLY A 63 -1.99 11.26 2.14
N THR A 64 -2.07 10.67 0.95
CA THR A 64 -1.05 10.82 -0.11
C THR A 64 -0.78 12.29 -0.46
N PHE A 65 -1.79 13.15 -0.48
CA PHE A 65 -1.66 14.58 -0.74
C PHE A 65 -0.80 15.34 0.28
N SER A 66 -0.67 14.81 1.49
CA SER A 66 0.11 15.44 2.56
C SER A 66 1.49 14.83 2.72
N ILE A 67 1.59 13.49 2.63
CA ILE A 67 2.86 12.80 2.88
C ILE A 67 3.83 12.92 1.71
N VAL A 68 3.34 12.93 0.46
CA VAL A 68 4.21 12.98 -0.71
C VAL A 68 5.04 14.26 -0.74
N PRO A 69 4.48 15.49 -0.67
CA PRO A 69 5.30 16.69 -0.64
C PRO A 69 6.21 16.75 0.58
N LEU A 70 5.74 16.30 1.76
CA LEU A 70 6.56 16.28 2.97
C LEU A 70 7.83 15.43 2.78
N ILE A 71 7.73 14.28 2.13
CA ILE A 71 8.87 13.39 1.89
C ILE A 71 9.71 13.91 0.73
N ALA A 72 9.10 14.37 -0.36
CA ALA A 72 9.82 14.93 -1.52
C ALA A 72 10.71 16.10 -1.10
N ASP A 73 10.23 17.01 -0.26
CA ASP A 73 11.00 18.14 0.25
C ASP A 73 12.10 17.71 1.27
N SER A 74 12.04 16.51 1.79
CA SER A 74 12.96 16.05 2.84
C SER A 74 14.22 15.36 2.31
N VAL A 75 14.18 14.75 1.14
CA VAL A 75 15.32 14.09 0.48
C VAL A 75 15.97 15.02 -0.55
N LYS A 76 17.20 14.73 -0.98
CA LYS A 76 17.97 15.68 -1.80
C LYS A 76 18.49 15.11 -3.11
N SER A 77 18.77 13.81 -3.16
CA SER A 77 19.56 13.22 -4.24
C SER A 77 18.94 11.95 -4.82
N VAL A 78 17.81 11.51 -4.29
CA VAL A 78 17.12 10.30 -4.75
C VAL A 78 15.68 10.62 -5.14
N PRO A 79 15.14 10.00 -6.20
CA PRO A 79 13.77 10.19 -6.61
C PRO A 79 12.80 9.66 -5.55
N VAL A 80 11.64 10.31 -5.46
CA VAL A 80 10.53 9.89 -4.60
C VAL A 80 9.41 9.31 -5.45
N MET A 81 8.92 8.13 -5.07
CA MET A 81 7.71 7.53 -5.60
C MET A 81 6.55 7.75 -4.64
N ALA A 82 5.40 8.14 -5.15
CA ALA A 82 4.17 8.25 -4.37
C ALA A 82 3.45 6.90 -4.29
N ALA A 83 2.97 6.52 -3.10
CA ALA A 83 2.14 5.34 -2.89
C ALA A 83 0.86 5.67 -2.11
N GLY A 84 -0.23 4.98 -2.45
CA GLY A 84 -1.55 5.16 -1.84
C GLY A 84 -2.54 5.88 -2.76
N GLY A 85 -3.64 5.21 -3.10
CA GLY A 85 -4.74 5.77 -3.89
C GLY A 85 -4.46 5.99 -5.39
N ILE A 86 -3.30 5.62 -5.90
CA ILE A 86 -2.89 5.85 -7.28
C ILE A 86 -3.32 4.69 -8.17
N THR A 87 -4.17 4.96 -9.17
CA THR A 87 -4.82 3.91 -9.96
C THR A 87 -5.04 4.26 -11.42
N ASP A 88 -4.84 5.53 -11.81
CA ASP A 88 -5.04 6.02 -13.18
C ASP A 88 -4.11 7.20 -13.49
N SER A 89 -4.16 7.70 -14.73
CA SER A 89 -3.33 8.83 -15.19
C SER A 89 -3.63 10.14 -14.43
N ARG A 90 -4.83 10.34 -13.88
CA ARG A 90 -5.17 11.54 -13.09
C ARG A 90 -4.44 11.53 -11.77
N THR A 91 -4.49 10.38 -11.09
CA THR A 91 -3.82 10.19 -9.79
C THR A 91 -2.31 10.14 -9.93
N ALA A 92 -1.77 9.61 -11.04
CA ALA A 92 -0.34 9.66 -11.35
C ALA A 92 0.14 11.11 -11.59
N ARG A 93 -0.58 11.89 -12.41
CA ARG A 93 -0.26 13.33 -12.61
C ARG A 93 -0.35 14.14 -11.33
N ALA A 94 -1.33 13.84 -10.45
CA ALA A 94 -1.42 14.49 -9.15
C ALA A 94 -0.19 14.16 -8.28
N ALA A 95 0.29 12.92 -8.28
CA ALA A 95 1.51 12.54 -7.59
C ALA A 95 2.74 13.33 -8.08
N HIS A 96 2.88 13.51 -9.40
CA HIS A 96 3.94 14.37 -9.97
C HIS A 96 3.80 15.82 -9.54
N ALA A 97 2.61 16.39 -9.56
CA ALA A 97 2.37 17.75 -9.09
C ALA A 97 2.71 17.95 -7.61
N LEU A 98 2.67 16.88 -6.81
CA LEU A 98 3.08 16.87 -5.40
C LEU A 98 4.60 16.70 -5.21
N GLY A 99 5.40 16.58 -6.29
CA GLY A 99 6.84 16.43 -6.24
C GLY A 99 7.36 14.99 -6.33
N ALA A 100 6.49 13.99 -6.57
CA ALA A 100 6.95 12.63 -6.86
C ALA A 100 7.49 12.52 -8.30
N GLU A 101 8.54 11.73 -8.49
CA GLU A 101 9.12 11.42 -9.79
C GLU A 101 8.62 10.07 -10.36
N GLY A 102 7.81 9.36 -9.60
CA GLY A 102 7.19 8.10 -10.00
C GLY A 102 6.07 7.69 -9.07
N VAL A 103 5.46 6.55 -9.37
CA VAL A 103 4.36 5.99 -8.57
C VAL A 103 4.62 4.55 -8.17
N PHE A 104 4.15 4.17 -6.99
CA PHE A 104 4.16 2.80 -6.47
C PHE A 104 2.71 2.37 -6.26
N ALA A 105 2.15 1.70 -7.25
CA ALA A 105 0.73 1.34 -7.30
C ALA A 105 0.53 -0.15 -6.98
N GLY A 106 -0.54 -0.48 -6.24
CA GLY A 106 -0.88 -1.85 -5.85
C GLY A 106 -2.28 -2.26 -6.32
N SER A 107 -3.32 -1.62 -5.82
CA SER A 107 -4.72 -2.02 -6.03
C SER A 107 -5.12 -2.17 -7.49
N VAL A 108 -4.63 -1.30 -8.36
CA VAL A 108 -4.94 -1.35 -9.81
C VAL A 108 -4.40 -2.62 -10.45
N PHE A 109 -3.22 -3.11 -10.04
CA PHE A 109 -2.65 -4.35 -10.56
C PHE A 109 -3.34 -5.61 -10.04
N ILE A 110 -4.00 -5.54 -8.88
CA ILE A 110 -4.85 -6.65 -8.39
C ILE A 110 -6.03 -6.87 -9.33
N GLY A 111 -6.57 -5.81 -9.92
CA GLY A 111 -7.69 -5.84 -10.87
C GLY A 111 -7.28 -6.12 -12.34
N THR A 112 -6.04 -6.52 -12.65
CA THR A 112 -5.61 -6.78 -14.03
C THR A 112 -5.96 -8.19 -14.52
N GLU A 113 -5.90 -8.37 -15.85
CA GLU A 113 -6.13 -9.68 -16.48
C GLU A 113 -5.14 -10.72 -15.97
N GLU A 114 -3.85 -10.36 -15.84
CA GLU A 114 -2.75 -11.23 -15.44
C GLU A 114 -2.71 -11.51 -13.94
N SER A 115 -3.44 -10.75 -13.14
CA SER A 115 -3.52 -10.99 -11.70
C SER A 115 -4.12 -12.35 -11.38
N ARG A 116 -3.52 -13.06 -10.44
CA ARG A 116 -3.93 -14.41 -10.02
C ARG A 116 -5.18 -14.46 -9.15
N VAL A 117 -5.75 -13.30 -8.78
CA VAL A 117 -7.00 -13.29 -8.01
C VAL A 117 -8.14 -13.82 -8.89
N PRO A 118 -9.12 -14.56 -8.33
CA PRO A 118 -10.24 -15.09 -9.10
C PRO A 118 -11.14 -13.98 -9.62
N GLN A 119 -11.90 -14.29 -10.70
CA GLN A 119 -12.81 -13.34 -11.33
C GLN A 119 -13.78 -12.69 -10.33
N SER A 120 -14.28 -13.46 -9.36
CA SER A 120 -15.15 -12.95 -8.30
C SER A 120 -14.55 -11.81 -7.48
N VAL A 121 -13.23 -11.80 -7.28
CA VAL A 121 -12.51 -10.71 -6.62
C VAL A 121 -12.39 -9.52 -7.56
N LYS A 122 -12.04 -9.75 -8.83
CA LYS A 122 -11.97 -8.68 -9.86
C LYS A 122 -13.31 -7.98 -10.01
N ASP A 123 -14.42 -8.74 -10.06
CA ASP A 123 -15.78 -8.20 -10.13
C ASP A 123 -16.12 -7.33 -8.90
N LYS A 124 -15.71 -7.76 -7.70
CA LYS A 124 -15.87 -6.93 -6.49
C LYS A 124 -15.09 -5.63 -6.60
N ILE A 125 -13.87 -5.64 -7.15
CA ILE A 125 -13.03 -4.44 -7.30
C ILE A 125 -13.70 -3.42 -8.21
N ILE A 126 -14.14 -3.82 -9.40
CA ILE A 126 -14.72 -2.87 -10.39
C ILE A 126 -16.11 -2.34 -10.00
N ASN A 127 -16.81 -3.03 -9.10
CA ASN A 127 -18.12 -2.63 -8.59
C ASN A 127 -18.06 -1.86 -7.25
N ALA A 128 -16.90 -1.79 -6.59
CA ALA A 128 -16.71 -1.09 -5.33
C ALA A 128 -16.11 0.32 -5.55
N ASN A 129 -16.15 1.09 -4.49
CA ASN A 129 -15.47 2.39 -4.41
C ASN A 129 -14.82 2.57 -3.02
N GLY A 130 -14.09 3.69 -2.84
CA GLY A 130 -13.37 3.95 -1.59
C GLY A 130 -14.26 4.04 -0.34
N LEU A 131 -15.54 4.37 -0.49
CA LEU A 131 -16.49 4.49 0.62
C LEU A 131 -17.00 3.11 1.10
N ASP A 132 -16.88 2.07 0.27
CA ASP A 132 -17.24 0.71 0.64
C ASP A 132 -16.18 0.03 1.50
N LEU A 133 -14.96 0.57 1.52
CA LEU A 133 -13.84 -0.03 2.24
C LEU A 133 -14.01 0.05 3.75
N LEU A 134 -13.72 -1.04 4.42
CA LEU A 134 -13.71 -1.14 5.87
C LEU A 134 -12.32 -0.85 6.42
N LEU A 135 -12.29 -0.10 7.52
CA LEU A 135 -11.10 0.23 8.29
C LEU A 135 -11.26 -0.34 9.70
N PHE A 136 -10.26 -1.05 10.18
CA PHE A 136 -10.21 -1.59 11.53
C PHE A 136 -8.76 -1.63 12.03
N ARG A 137 -8.58 -1.65 13.36
CA ARG A 137 -7.26 -1.78 13.97
C ARG A 137 -6.73 -3.20 13.84
N THR A 138 -5.42 -3.33 13.84
CA THR A 138 -4.67 -4.59 13.88
C THR A 138 -3.24 -4.29 14.29
N LEU A 139 -2.29 -5.18 14.00
CA LEU A 139 -0.86 -4.93 14.15
C LEU A 139 -0.24 -4.56 12.79
N PRO A 140 0.61 -3.51 12.71
CA PRO A 140 1.00 -2.63 13.84
C PRO A 140 -0.08 -1.61 14.26
N ASP A 141 -0.94 -1.14 13.34
CA ASP A 141 -1.93 -0.10 13.61
C ASP A 141 -3.30 -0.39 12.95
N TYR A 142 -3.44 -0.07 11.66
CA TYR A 142 -4.69 -0.16 10.93
C TYR A 142 -4.59 -1.07 9.71
N TYR A 143 -5.74 -1.58 9.29
CA TYR A 143 -5.89 -2.34 8.06
C TYR A 143 -7.11 -1.91 7.27
N ARG A 144 -6.99 -1.92 5.93
CA ARG A 144 -8.10 -1.58 5.03
C ARG A 144 -8.42 -2.77 4.13
N SER A 145 -9.70 -3.13 4.06
CA SER A 145 -10.19 -4.27 3.29
C SER A 145 -11.53 -3.97 2.62
N LEU A 146 -11.84 -4.69 1.54
CA LEU A 146 -13.22 -4.81 1.06
C LEU A 146 -14.10 -5.47 2.12
N PRO A 147 -15.44 -5.19 2.10
CA PRO A 147 -16.41 -5.88 2.94
C PRO A 147 -16.43 -7.40 2.72
N GLY A 148 -16.73 -8.11 3.78
CA GLY A 148 -16.91 -9.55 3.83
C GLY A 148 -17.12 -9.98 5.27
N LYS A 149 -17.61 -11.20 5.54
CA LYS A 149 -17.97 -11.61 6.91
C LYS A 149 -16.81 -11.45 7.89
N LEU A 150 -15.59 -11.83 7.49
CA LEU A 150 -14.43 -11.65 8.36
C LEU A 150 -14.11 -10.16 8.61
N ALA A 151 -14.12 -9.32 7.57
CA ALA A 151 -13.86 -7.90 7.73
C ALA A 151 -14.92 -7.20 8.57
N ASP A 152 -16.20 -7.51 8.38
CA ASP A 152 -17.32 -7.00 9.19
C ASP A 152 -17.20 -7.43 10.66
N LYS A 153 -16.78 -8.69 10.91
CA LYS A 153 -16.50 -9.20 12.25
C LYS A 153 -15.37 -8.40 12.91
N LEU A 154 -14.26 -8.15 12.18
CA LEU A 154 -13.12 -7.39 12.69
C LEU A 154 -13.50 -5.95 13.04
N VAL A 155 -14.30 -5.28 12.20
CA VAL A 155 -14.85 -3.95 12.50
C VAL A 155 -15.73 -3.98 13.76
N SER A 156 -16.54 -5.01 13.92
CA SER A 156 -17.42 -5.16 15.09
C SER A 156 -16.62 -5.39 16.36
N MET A 157 -15.58 -6.23 16.31
CA MET A 157 -14.66 -6.48 17.41
C MET A 157 -13.88 -5.22 17.79
N ASP A 158 -13.38 -4.47 16.79
CA ASP A 158 -12.67 -3.21 17.01
C ASP A 158 -13.55 -2.18 17.73
N LYS A 159 -14.79 -2.00 17.27
CA LYS A 159 -15.77 -1.12 17.91
C LYS A 159 -16.14 -1.57 19.33
N ALA A 160 -16.08 -2.87 19.61
CA ALA A 160 -16.29 -3.42 20.94
C ALA A 160 -15.07 -3.27 21.87
N GLY A 161 -13.96 -2.73 21.38
CA GLY A 161 -12.76 -2.49 22.18
C GLY A 161 -11.79 -3.68 22.27
N ALA A 162 -11.86 -4.62 21.33
CA ALA A 162 -10.88 -5.70 21.24
C ALA A 162 -9.44 -5.14 21.10
N SER A 163 -8.45 -5.84 21.64
CA SER A 163 -7.05 -5.46 21.51
C SER A 163 -6.55 -5.67 20.07
N ASN A 164 -5.46 -4.98 19.71
CA ASN A 164 -4.84 -5.15 18.39
C ASN A 164 -4.37 -6.59 18.17
N GLU A 165 -3.91 -7.27 19.23
CA GLU A 165 -3.49 -8.67 19.20
C GLU A 165 -4.66 -9.62 18.91
N GLU A 166 -5.80 -9.43 19.57
CA GLU A 166 -7.02 -10.22 19.32
C GLU A 166 -7.53 -10.04 17.89
N LEU A 167 -7.50 -8.80 17.40
CA LEU A 167 -7.86 -8.47 16.01
C LEU A 167 -6.90 -9.13 15.02
N ALA A 168 -5.59 -9.02 15.24
CA ALA A 168 -4.57 -9.62 14.38
C ALA A 168 -4.67 -11.16 14.36
N GLN A 169 -4.91 -11.79 15.51
CA GLN A 169 -5.12 -13.22 15.62
C GLN A 169 -6.38 -13.66 14.85
N THR A 170 -7.50 -12.95 15.03
CA THR A 170 -8.76 -13.23 14.31
C THR A 170 -8.61 -13.05 12.81
N MET A 171 -7.85 -12.03 12.39
CA MET A 171 -7.55 -11.73 10.99
C MET A 171 -6.76 -12.85 10.30
N GLY A 172 -5.91 -13.57 11.03
CA GLY A 172 -5.19 -14.73 10.53
C GLY A 172 -4.01 -14.40 9.59
N GLY A 173 -3.53 -13.17 9.57
CA GLY A 173 -2.33 -12.75 8.84
C GLY A 173 -2.33 -13.17 7.37
N LEU A 174 -1.18 -13.65 6.86
CA LEU A 174 -1.04 -14.06 5.45
C LEU A 174 -2.00 -15.19 5.03
N ARG A 175 -2.46 -16.04 5.97
CA ARG A 175 -3.46 -17.07 5.66
C ARG A 175 -4.80 -16.44 5.31
N GLY A 176 -5.28 -15.48 6.11
CA GLY A 176 -6.53 -14.77 5.83
C GLY A 176 -6.46 -13.98 4.52
N LEU A 177 -5.31 -13.35 4.24
CA LEU A 177 -5.07 -12.67 2.97
C LEU A 177 -5.15 -13.63 1.78
N ARG A 178 -4.49 -14.79 1.86
CA ARG A 178 -4.53 -15.80 0.80
C ARG A 178 -5.96 -16.29 0.53
N ILE A 179 -6.71 -16.64 1.57
CA ILE A 179 -8.09 -17.11 1.47
C ILE A 179 -8.97 -16.05 0.77
N GLY A 180 -8.87 -14.77 1.18
CA GLY A 180 -9.63 -13.69 0.55
C GLY A 180 -9.20 -13.38 -0.87
N MET A 181 -7.88 -13.17 -1.07
CA MET A 181 -7.33 -12.70 -2.34
C MET A 181 -7.24 -13.80 -3.41
N LEU A 182 -6.76 -14.99 -3.08
CA LEU A 182 -6.47 -16.04 -4.07
C LEU A 182 -7.58 -17.09 -4.18
N GLU A 183 -8.39 -17.28 -3.14
CA GLU A 183 -9.50 -18.23 -3.14
C GLU A 183 -10.86 -17.53 -3.30
N GLY A 184 -10.90 -16.18 -3.13
CA GLY A 184 -12.11 -15.37 -3.26
C GLY A 184 -13.11 -15.55 -2.12
N ASN A 185 -12.72 -16.26 -1.04
CA ASN A 185 -13.57 -16.51 0.11
C ASN A 185 -13.45 -15.36 1.13
N THR A 186 -14.40 -14.43 1.09
CA THR A 186 -14.45 -13.29 2.01
C THR A 186 -15.18 -13.60 3.34
N ASP A 187 -15.66 -14.80 3.52
CA ASP A 187 -16.23 -15.26 4.78
C ASP A 187 -15.14 -15.59 5.81
N GLU A 188 -14.02 -16.15 5.33
CA GLU A 188 -12.88 -16.58 6.15
C GLU A 188 -11.59 -15.80 5.86
N GLY A 189 -11.60 -14.94 4.85
CA GLY A 189 -10.47 -14.14 4.42
C GLY A 189 -10.83 -12.69 4.16
N TYR A 190 -9.84 -11.88 3.78
CA TYR A 190 -10.01 -10.45 3.51
C TYR A 190 -9.30 -10.04 2.22
N ILE A 191 -9.72 -8.91 1.65
CA ILE A 191 -9.20 -8.39 0.38
C ILE A 191 -8.63 -6.99 0.62
N ALA A 192 -7.30 -6.88 0.57
CA ALA A 192 -6.55 -5.65 0.80
C ALA A 192 -6.61 -4.73 -0.43
N LEU A 193 -7.26 -3.56 -0.29
CA LEU A 193 -7.37 -2.57 -1.35
C LEU A 193 -7.32 -1.14 -0.81
N GLY A 194 -6.73 -0.23 -1.57
CA GLY A 194 -6.64 1.19 -1.25
C GLY A 194 -7.85 2.00 -1.71
N THR A 195 -7.96 3.23 -1.21
CA THR A 195 -9.10 4.13 -1.46
C THR A 195 -9.31 4.48 -2.94
N GLY A 196 -8.27 4.38 -3.76
CA GLY A 196 -8.33 4.65 -5.20
C GLY A 196 -9.15 3.63 -6.02
N ILE A 197 -9.65 2.54 -5.44
CA ILE A 197 -10.40 1.50 -6.19
C ILE A 197 -11.58 2.06 -6.96
N GLY A 198 -12.20 3.13 -6.49
CA GLY A 198 -13.31 3.78 -7.18
C GLY A 198 -12.98 4.27 -8.60
N ASN A 199 -11.71 4.37 -8.97
CA ASN A 199 -11.27 4.73 -10.32
C ASN A 199 -11.03 3.49 -11.21
N ILE A 200 -11.01 2.28 -10.65
CA ILE A 200 -10.84 1.02 -11.39
C ILE A 200 -12.22 0.59 -11.90
N ARG A 201 -12.53 0.90 -13.16
CA ARG A 201 -13.86 0.69 -13.76
C ARG A 201 -13.95 -0.50 -14.71
N SER A 202 -12.82 -1.08 -15.07
CA SER A 202 -12.71 -2.25 -15.94
C SER A 202 -11.46 -3.04 -15.60
N ILE A 203 -11.48 -4.31 -15.95
CA ILE A 203 -10.28 -5.16 -15.93
C ILE A 203 -9.47 -4.80 -17.18
N LYS A 204 -8.19 -4.49 -16.99
CA LYS A 204 -7.23 -4.12 -18.03
C LYS A 204 -6.02 -5.05 -17.98
N SER A 205 -5.26 -5.11 -19.05
CA SER A 205 -3.94 -5.73 -19.01
C SER A 205 -2.96 -4.91 -18.17
N VAL A 206 -1.92 -5.55 -17.66
CA VAL A 206 -0.81 -4.87 -16.98
C VAL A 206 -0.18 -3.81 -17.88
N ALA A 207 -0.04 -4.09 -19.17
CA ALA A 207 0.52 -3.16 -20.14
C ALA A 207 -0.31 -1.86 -20.26
N GLU A 208 -1.63 -1.96 -20.30
CA GLU A 208 -2.52 -0.80 -20.34
C GLU A 208 -2.41 0.02 -19.05
N VAL A 209 -2.39 -0.65 -17.88
CA VAL A 209 -2.23 0.03 -16.59
C VAL A 209 -0.89 0.76 -16.51
N VAL A 210 0.21 0.11 -16.89
CA VAL A 210 1.53 0.75 -16.92
C VAL A 210 1.53 1.96 -17.84
N ASN A 211 0.95 1.83 -19.05
CA ASN A 211 0.83 2.94 -19.99
C ASN A 211 0.08 4.14 -19.38
N GLU A 212 -1.06 3.89 -18.71
CA GLU A 212 -1.85 4.94 -18.08
C GLU A 212 -1.10 5.64 -16.93
N LEU A 213 -0.32 4.89 -16.16
CA LEU A 213 0.43 5.44 -15.02
C LEU A 213 1.71 6.17 -15.45
N THR A 214 2.22 5.94 -16.65
CA THR A 214 3.44 6.56 -17.17
C THR A 214 3.19 7.75 -18.11
N ILE A 215 1.94 8.02 -18.48
CA ILE A 215 1.56 9.23 -19.24
C ILE A 215 1.47 10.40 -18.27
N CYS A 216 2.58 11.10 -18.09
CA CYS A 216 2.67 12.29 -17.25
C CYS A 216 2.90 13.54 -18.08
#